data_4184780d190dadda56448f12cf03b177
#
_entry.id   4184780d190dadda56448f12cf03b177
#
_cell.length_a   1.000
_cell.length_b   1.000
_cell.length_c   1.000
_cell.angle_alpha   90.00
_cell.angle_beta   90.00
_cell.angle_gamma   90.00
#
_symmetry.space_group_name_H-M   'P 1'
#
loop_
_entity.id
_entity.type
_entity.pdbx_description
1 polymer ?
#
loop_
_entity_poly.entity_id
_entity_poly.type
_entity_poly.pdbx_seq_one_letter_code
_entity_poly.pdbx_strand_id
1 'polypeptide(L)'
;MSKIDIQDNFLNPNYFKNLKNLFLSERVNWTYSDVISYENELSATKIDNFQFTHMVYFDDAPVSPHYNDLIDFINEIKVASTCKIKVNMNPKTDKIIVHGFHNDMVYKCKTGILYLNNNNGYTIFEDGTKVESIENRFVSFDSGMKHSGTSCTDQRVRLVININYFEPELHK
;
A
#
# COMPACT_ATOMS: atom_id res chain seq x y z
N MET A 1 -8.25 -17.22 -13.27
CA MET A 1 -7.32 -16.08 -13.32
C MET A 1 -7.56 -15.28 -12.06
N SER A 2 -6.52 -15.01 -11.28
CA SER A 2 -6.59 -14.09 -10.12
C SER A 2 -6.96 -12.70 -10.64
N LYS A 3 -8.01 -12.13 -10.11
CA LYS A 3 -8.57 -10.85 -10.56
C LYS A 3 -7.90 -9.71 -9.78
N ILE A 4 -7.43 -8.69 -10.48
CA ILE A 4 -7.09 -7.40 -9.92
C ILE A 4 -8.36 -6.56 -9.97
N ASP A 5 -8.85 -6.13 -8.82
CA ASP A 5 -10.03 -5.25 -8.70
C ASP A 5 -9.57 -3.83 -8.43
N ILE A 6 -10.05 -2.86 -9.22
CA ILE A 6 -9.65 -1.45 -9.13
C ILE A 6 -10.90 -0.60 -8.94
N GLN A 7 -10.90 0.25 -7.92
CA GLN A 7 -12.01 1.14 -7.58
C GLN A 7 -11.49 2.56 -7.40
N ASP A 8 -11.94 3.48 -8.25
CA ASP A 8 -11.63 4.91 -8.12
C ASP A 8 -12.64 5.60 -7.21
N ASN A 9 -12.22 6.68 -6.53
CA ASN A 9 -13.04 7.42 -5.56
C ASN A 9 -13.60 6.51 -4.47
N PHE A 10 -12.77 5.59 -3.99
CA PHE A 10 -13.17 4.50 -3.09
C PHE A 10 -13.75 4.99 -1.76
N LEU A 11 -13.11 5.98 -1.13
CA LEU A 11 -13.55 6.53 0.15
C LEU A 11 -14.34 7.83 -0.04
N ASN A 12 -15.20 8.14 0.93
CA ASN A 12 -15.82 9.47 1.03
C ASN A 12 -14.73 10.55 0.92
N PRO A 13 -14.91 11.60 0.08
CA PRO A 13 -13.88 12.60 -0.18
C PRO A 13 -13.36 13.33 1.06
N ASN A 14 -14.23 13.63 2.04
CA ASN A 14 -13.82 14.32 3.27
C ASN A 14 -12.99 13.40 4.17
N TYR A 15 -13.40 12.14 4.31
CA TYR A 15 -12.66 11.15 5.07
C TYR A 15 -11.30 10.87 4.41
N PHE A 16 -11.26 10.66 3.10
CA PHE A 16 -10.03 10.49 2.34
C PHE A 16 -9.06 11.66 2.54
N LYS A 17 -9.55 12.91 2.44
CA LYS A 17 -8.75 14.12 2.66
C LYS A 17 -8.15 14.15 4.07
N ASN A 18 -8.91 13.74 5.09
CA ASN A 18 -8.42 13.68 6.46
C ASN A 18 -7.32 12.63 6.62
N LEU A 19 -7.47 11.43 6.03
CA LEU A 19 -6.44 10.40 6.04
C LEU A 19 -5.16 10.87 5.32
N LYS A 20 -5.28 11.44 4.14
CA LYS A 20 -4.15 12.00 3.40
C LYS A 20 -3.40 13.04 4.21
N ASN A 21 -4.13 13.98 4.82
CA ASN A 21 -3.53 15.04 5.65
C ASN A 21 -2.87 14.47 6.91
N LEU A 22 -3.46 13.46 7.54
CA LEU A 22 -2.88 12.77 8.68
C LEU A 22 -1.51 12.19 8.32
N PHE A 23 -1.44 11.34 7.28
CA PHE A 23 -0.21 10.65 6.89
C PHE A 23 0.83 11.56 6.21
N LEU A 24 0.49 12.78 5.83
CA LEU A 24 1.43 13.81 5.39
C LEU A 24 1.82 14.80 6.48
N SER A 25 1.34 14.61 7.71
CA SER A 25 1.63 15.51 8.85
C SER A 25 2.77 14.99 9.71
N GLU A 26 3.29 15.86 10.56
CA GLU A 26 4.28 15.53 11.59
C GLU A 26 3.73 14.71 12.78
N ARG A 27 2.42 14.42 12.80
CA ARG A 27 1.79 13.60 13.85
C ARG A 27 2.09 12.11 13.71
N VAL A 28 2.59 11.68 12.57
CA VAL A 28 2.88 10.27 12.27
C VAL A 28 4.36 10.01 12.46
N ASN A 29 4.69 9.04 13.30
CA ASN A 29 6.06 8.58 13.47
C ASN A 29 6.44 7.64 12.33
N TRP A 30 7.40 8.03 11.53
CA TRP A 30 7.91 7.24 10.42
C TRP A 30 9.16 6.46 10.84
N THR A 31 9.19 5.17 10.51
CA THR A 31 10.37 4.32 10.67
C THR A 31 11.12 4.24 9.35
N TYR A 32 12.40 4.54 9.36
CA TYR A 32 13.28 4.31 8.22
C TYR A 32 13.43 2.80 7.97
N SER A 33 13.28 2.38 6.73
CA SER A 33 13.55 1.03 6.26
C SER A 33 14.57 1.11 5.12
N ASP A 34 15.73 0.52 5.31
CA ASP A 34 16.84 0.52 4.36
C ASP A 34 16.63 -0.45 3.19
N VAL A 35 15.50 -1.17 3.19
CA VAL A 35 15.09 -2.10 2.13
C VAL A 35 13.59 -1.99 1.89
N ILE A 36 13.18 -1.92 0.63
CA ILE A 36 11.78 -1.96 0.21
C ILE A 36 11.34 -3.41 -0.03
N SER A 37 12.18 -4.19 -0.71
CA SER A 37 11.96 -5.62 -0.96
C SER A 37 13.29 -6.36 -0.98
N TYR A 38 13.32 -7.57 -0.43
CA TYR A 38 14.53 -8.43 -0.40
C TYR A 38 14.66 -9.31 -1.65
N GLU A 39 13.62 -9.46 -2.47
CA GLU A 39 13.65 -10.31 -3.66
C GLU A 39 14.05 -9.50 -4.89
N ASN A 40 15.15 -9.90 -5.53
CA ASN A 40 15.66 -9.50 -6.84
C ASN A 40 15.49 -8.01 -7.19
N GLU A 41 16.43 -7.21 -6.78
CA GLU A 41 16.58 -5.80 -7.13
C GLU A 41 16.92 -5.63 -8.63
N LEU A 42 15.91 -5.64 -9.50
CA LEU A 42 16.12 -5.50 -10.94
C LEU A 42 16.59 -4.11 -11.38
N SER A 43 16.36 -3.06 -10.59
CA SER A 43 16.70 -1.69 -10.97
C SER A 43 17.05 -0.72 -9.84
N ALA A 44 16.83 -1.08 -8.58
CA ALA A 44 17.17 -0.22 -7.46
C ALA A 44 18.63 -0.42 -7.06
N THR A 45 19.42 0.65 -7.00
CA THR A 45 20.70 0.65 -6.32
C THR A 45 20.44 0.57 -4.81
N LYS A 46 21.42 0.16 -4.00
CA LYS A 46 21.27 0.17 -2.54
C LYS A 46 20.90 1.55 -1.99
N ILE A 47 21.34 2.63 -2.63
CA ILE A 47 21.05 4.02 -2.24
C ILE A 47 19.55 4.36 -2.44
N ASP A 48 18.95 3.86 -3.49
CA ASP A 48 17.57 4.18 -3.87
C ASP A 48 16.53 3.18 -3.32
N ASN A 49 16.99 2.07 -2.70
CA ASN A 49 16.13 1.01 -2.18
C ASN A 49 15.82 1.22 -0.70
N PHE A 50 15.24 2.36 -0.36
CA PHE A 50 14.77 2.65 1.00
C PHE A 50 13.40 3.30 0.98
N GLN A 51 12.72 3.25 2.11
CA GLN A 51 11.42 3.88 2.32
C GLN A 51 11.23 4.27 3.77
N PHE A 52 10.18 5.03 4.04
CA PHE A 52 9.66 5.22 5.39
C PHE A 52 8.37 4.44 5.54
N THR A 53 8.19 3.80 6.68
CA THR A 53 7.02 2.99 6.97
C THR A 53 6.39 3.40 8.30
N HIS A 54 5.06 3.25 8.37
CA HIS A 54 4.32 3.35 9.61
C HIS A 54 3.43 2.13 9.76
N MET A 55 3.77 1.27 10.73
CA MET A 55 2.98 0.07 11.02
C MET A 55 1.76 0.47 11.86
N VAL A 56 0.57 0.09 11.40
CA VAL A 56 -0.69 0.44 12.06
C VAL A 56 -1.30 -0.78 12.77
N TYR A 57 -1.25 -1.94 12.10
CA TYR A 57 -1.77 -3.19 12.63
C TYR A 57 -0.80 -4.32 12.28
N PHE A 58 -0.40 -5.10 13.27
CA PHE A 58 0.55 -6.19 13.10
C PHE A 58 0.41 -7.19 14.27
N ASP A 59 0.65 -8.48 13.98
CA ASP A 59 0.60 -9.55 14.99
C ASP A 59 -0.72 -9.55 15.78
N ASP A 60 -1.82 -9.54 15.01
CA ASP A 60 -3.22 -9.58 15.47
C ASP A 60 -3.63 -8.42 16.40
N ALA A 61 -2.89 -7.32 16.40
CA ALA A 61 -3.17 -6.17 17.25
C ALA A 61 -2.92 -4.81 16.57
N PRO A 62 -3.68 -3.76 16.94
CA PRO A 62 -3.30 -2.38 16.66
C PRO A 62 -1.99 -2.02 17.36
N VAL A 63 -1.01 -1.53 16.60
CA VAL A 63 0.32 -1.11 17.10
C VAL A 63 0.54 0.39 16.96
N SER A 64 -0.45 1.12 16.48
CA SER A 64 -0.45 2.58 16.34
C SER A 64 -1.76 3.19 16.85
N PRO A 65 -1.72 4.38 17.46
CA PRO A 65 -2.93 5.13 17.81
C PRO A 65 -3.77 5.49 16.59
N HIS A 66 -3.16 5.53 15.40
CA HIS A 66 -3.81 5.83 14.13
C HIS A 66 -4.63 4.66 13.56
N TYR A 67 -4.71 3.53 14.25
CA TYR A 67 -5.63 2.46 13.88
C TYR A 67 -7.10 2.92 13.86
N ASN A 68 -7.48 3.76 14.84
CA ASN A 68 -8.85 4.27 14.91
C ASN A 68 -9.19 5.21 13.74
N ASP A 69 -8.21 5.91 13.18
CA ASP A 69 -8.38 6.75 11.99
C ASP A 69 -8.66 5.93 10.72
N LEU A 70 -8.37 4.60 10.73
CA LEU A 70 -8.55 3.67 9.61
C LEU A 70 -9.80 2.79 9.72
N ILE A 71 -10.61 2.92 10.77
CA ILE A 71 -11.80 2.06 10.97
C ILE A 71 -12.79 2.18 9.79
N ASP A 72 -13.08 3.39 9.31
CA ASP A 72 -14.00 3.58 8.19
C ASP A 72 -13.44 3.02 6.89
N PHE A 73 -12.11 3.08 6.67
CA PHE A 73 -11.46 2.41 5.54
C PHE A 73 -11.59 0.88 5.63
N ILE A 74 -11.36 0.28 6.80
CA ILE A 74 -11.51 -1.15 7.04
C ILE A 74 -12.96 -1.59 6.81
N ASN A 75 -13.93 -0.80 7.29
CA ASN A 75 -15.36 -1.06 7.09
C ASN A 75 -15.78 -0.97 5.62
N GLU A 76 -15.24 0.00 4.86
CA GLU A 76 -15.55 0.14 3.43
C GLU A 76 -15.07 -1.08 2.62
N ILE A 77 -13.93 -1.65 2.96
CA ILE A 77 -13.41 -2.90 2.35
C ILE A 77 -14.29 -4.11 2.73
N LYS A 78 -15.05 -4.04 3.83
CA LYS A 78 -15.81 -5.18 4.41
C LYS A 78 -14.92 -6.33 4.83
N VAL A 79 -13.89 -6.01 5.60
CA VAL A 79 -12.88 -6.96 6.08
C VAL A 79 -13.50 -7.91 7.12
N ALA A 80 -13.32 -9.22 6.96
CA ALA A 80 -13.67 -10.20 8.00
C ALA A 80 -12.61 -10.25 9.11
N SER A 81 -11.34 -10.20 8.75
CA SER A 81 -10.21 -10.15 9.68
C SER A 81 -9.03 -9.42 9.04
N THR A 82 -8.42 -8.53 9.80
CA THR A 82 -7.20 -7.80 9.40
C THR A 82 -5.97 -8.63 9.76
N CYS A 83 -5.03 -8.76 8.84
CA CYS A 83 -3.75 -9.43 9.07
C CYS A 83 -2.63 -8.40 9.33
N LYS A 84 -2.57 -7.36 8.48
CA LYS A 84 -1.54 -6.32 8.58
C LYS A 84 -2.04 -5.03 7.94
N ILE A 85 -1.71 -3.89 8.54
CA ILE A 85 -1.87 -2.58 7.91
C ILE A 85 -0.55 -1.82 8.05
N LYS A 86 0.01 -1.39 6.93
CA LYS A 86 1.25 -0.64 6.85
C LYS A 86 1.11 0.53 5.88
N VAL A 87 1.50 1.71 6.30
CA VAL A 87 1.61 2.87 5.41
C VAL A 87 3.04 2.97 4.92
N ASN A 88 3.22 3.09 3.61
CA ASN A 88 4.53 3.21 2.96
C ASN A 88 4.66 4.59 2.32
N MET A 89 5.78 5.24 2.58
CA MET A 89 6.18 6.50 1.98
C MET A 89 7.50 6.28 1.22
N ASN A 90 7.42 6.27 -0.10
CA ASN A 90 8.58 6.17 -0.97
C ASN A 90 9.01 7.57 -1.41
N PRO A 91 10.23 8.03 -1.09
CA PRO A 91 10.76 9.31 -1.54
C PRO A 91 10.86 9.41 -3.07
N LYS A 92 10.82 10.64 -3.57
CA LYS A 92 11.10 10.96 -4.97
C LYS A 92 12.50 10.49 -5.35
N THR A 93 12.62 10.00 -6.59
CA THR A 93 13.90 9.66 -7.24
C THR A 93 14.03 10.39 -8.57
N ASP A 94 15.24 10.43 -9.16
CA ASP A 94 15.47 11.12 -10.44
C ASP A 94 14.82 10.40 -11.63
N LYS A 95 14.62 9.09 -11.51
CA LYS A 95 13.91 8.23 -12.48
C LYS A 95 13.02 7.26 -11.75
N ILE A 96 11.97 6.77 -12.41
CA ILE A 96 11.12 5.71 -11.85
C ILE A 96 11.97 4.46 -11.59
N ILE A 97 11.96 3.99 -10.34
CA ILE A 97 12.61 2.76 -9.91
C ILE A 97 11.52 1.74 -9.60
N VAL A 98 11.58 0.60 -10.27
CA VAL A 98 10.76 -0.57 -9.93
C VAL A 98 11.53 -1.35 -8.86
N HIS A 99 10.93 -1.52 -7.69
CA HIS A 99 11.55 -2.29 -6.60
C HIS A 99 11.43 -3.80 -6.84
N GLY A 100 11.94 -4.62 -5.92
CA GLY A 100 11.87 -6.08 -6.05
C GLY A 100 10.42 -6.61 -6.04
N PHE A 101 10.12 -7.57 -6.92
CA PHE A 101 8.85 -8.28 -6.90
C PHE A 101 8.76 -9.18 -5.66
N HIS A 102 7.63 -9.15 -4.99
CA HIS A 102 7.40 -9.93 -3.77
C HIS A 102 5.92 -10.28 -3.61
N ASN A 103 5.67 -11.18 -2.69
CA ASN A 103 4.35 -11.50 -2.17
C ASN A 103 4.24 -10.88 -0.77
N ASP A 104 3.10 -10.31 -0.43
CA ASP A 104 2.91 -9.68 0.88
C ASP A 104 2.80 -10.68 2.04
N MET A 105 2.18 -11.84 1.78
CA MET A 105 1.89 -12.84 2.80
C MET A 105 2.21 -14.23 2.29
N VAL A 106 2.63 -15.12 3.20
CA VAL A 106 2.92 -16.52 2.91
C VAL A 106 1.67 -17.39 2.84
N TYR A 107 0.55 -16.90 3.39
CA TYR A 107 -0.75 -17.58 3.38
C TYR A 107 -1.74 -16.84 2.47
N LYS A 108 -2.77 -17.56 2.04
CA LYS A 108 -3.76 -17.06 1.10
C LYS A 108 -4.73 -16.09 1.78
N CYS A 109 -4.63 -14.82 1.40
CA CYS A 109 -5.54 -13.75 1.81
C CYS A 109 -5.63 -12.70 0.70
N LYS A 110 -6.19 -11.53 0.93
CA LYS A 110 -6.18 -10.39 0.02
C LYS A 110 -5.11 -9.38 0.40
N THR A 111 -4.54 -8.75 -0.60
CA THR A 111 -3.78 -7.51 -0.49
C THR A 111 -4.62 -6.38 -1.06
N GLY A 112 -4.74 -5.30 -0.30
CA GLY A 112 -5.35 -4.05 -0.74
C GLY A 112 -4.34 -2.91 -0.67
N ILE A 113 -4.37 -2.00 -1.66
CA ILE A 113 -3.53 -0.80 -1.69
C ILE A 113 -4.43 0.40 -1.93
N LEU A 114 -4.46 1.35 -0.98
CA LEU A 114 -5.09 2.66 -1.15
C LEU A 114 -4.01 3.68 -1.47
N TYR A 115 -4.11 4.35 -2.63
CA TYR A 115 -3.19 5.40 -3.01
C TYR A 115 -3.63 6.73 -2.39
N LEU A 116 -2.74 7.37 -1.63
CA LEU A 116 -3.06 8.60 -0.90
C LEU A 116 -2.73 9.87 -1.68
N ASN A 117 -1.97 9.77 -2.77
CA ASN A 117 -1.67 10.94 -3.60
C ASN A 117 -1.47 10.56 -5.07
N ASN A 118 -1.80 11.52 -5.95
CA ASN A 118 -1.48 11.43 -7.38
C ASN A 118 0.03 11.55 -7.58
N ASN A 119 0.59 10.62 -8.34
CA ASN A 119 1.98 10.69 -8.80
C ASN A 119 2.18 9.73 -9.99
N ASN A 120 3.29 9.86 -10.70
CA ASN A 120 3.61 9.01 -11.85
C ASN A 120 4.20 7.63 -11.49
N GLY A 121 4.28 7.30 -10.20
CA GLY A 121 4.59 5.94 -9.75
C GLY A 121 3.39 5.01 -9.94
N TYR A 122 3.62 3.70 -9.80
CA TYR A 122 2.59 2.69 -10.02
C TYR A 122 2.90 1.43 -9.19
N THR A 123 1.93 0.54 -9.13
CA THR A 123 2.12 -0.86 -8.73
C THR A 123 2.18 -1.69 -10.00
N ILE A 124 3.17 -2.57 -10.14
CA ILE A 124 3.32 -3.47 -11.29
C ILE A 124 3.27 -4.92 -10.83
N PHE A 125 2.58 -5.75 -11.59
CA PHE A 125 2.48 -7.20 -11.39
C PHE A 125 3.46 -7.94 -12.32
N GLU A 126 3.77 -9.19 -11.98
CA GLU A 126 4.75 -10.01 -12.73
C GLU A 126 4.33 -10.24 -14.20
N ASP A 127 3.04 -10.20 -14.51
CA ASP A 127 2.49 -10.29 -15.87
C ASP A 127 2.61 -8.97 -16.67
N GLY A 128 3.18 -7.91 -16.08
CA GLY A 128 3.34 -6.59 -16.68
C GLY A 128 2.14 -5.65 -16.48
N THR A 129 1.05 -6.10 -15.86
CA THR A 129 -0.10 -5.24 -15.53
C THR A 129 0.33 -4.13 -14.58
N LYS A 130 -0.08 -2.89 -14.89
CA LYS A 130 0.24 -1.70 -14.08
C LYS A 130 -1.03 -1.07 -13.52
N VAL A 131 -0.95 -0.64 -12.27
CA VAL A 131 -1.97 0.18 -11.61
C VAL A 131 -1.34 1.51 -11.19
N GLU A 132 -1.79 2.59 -11.81
CA GLU A 132 -1.27 3.94 -11.58
C GLU A 132 -1.64 4.47 -10.21
N SER A 133 -0.75 5.26 -9.60
CA SER A 133 -0.98 5.94 -8.31
C SER A 133 -1.90 7.15 -8.48
N ILE A 134 -3.20 6.89 -8.47
CA ILE A 134 -4.26 7.91 -8.49
C ILE A 134 -4.82 8.02 -7.07
N GLU A 135 -4.92 9.24 -6.54
CA GLU A 135 -5.46 9.44 -5.19
C GLU A 135 -6.89 8.92 -5.05
N ASN A 136 -7.18 8.33 -3.89
CA ASN A 136 -8.45 7.67 -3.59
C ASN A 136 -8.80 6.49 -4.52
N ARG A 137 -7.79 5.92 -5.18
CA ARG A 137 -7.92 4.62 -5.86
C ARG A 137 -7.57 3.51 -4.87
N PHE A 138 -8.42 2.51 -4.80
CA PHE A 138 -8.16 1.26 -4.08
C PHE A 138 -8.00 0.13 -5.09
N VAL A 139 -6.96 -0.67 -4.92
CA VAL A 139 -6.77 -1.90 -5.69
C VAL A 139 -6.70 -3.08 -4.74
N SER A 140 -7.38 -4.17 -5.07
CA SER A 140 -7.31 -5.42 -4.32
C SER A 140 -7.01 -6.60 -5.22
N PHE A 141 -6.25 -7.57 -4.71
CA PHE A 141 -5.82 -8.76 -5.41
C PHE A 141 -5.43 -9.87 -4.42
N ASP A 142 -5.23 -11.09 -4.93
CA ASP A 142 -4.79 -12.21 -4.09
C ASP A 142 -3.35 -11.99 -3.62
N SER A 143 -3.08 -12.14 -2.31
CA SER A 143 -1.76 -11.89 -1.69
C SER A 143 -0.61 -12.72 -2.27
N GLY A 144 -0.93 -13.84 -2.93
CA GLY A 144 0.03 -14.67 -3.67
C GLY A 144 0.43 -14.13 -5.04
N MET A 145 -0.17 -13.03 -5.51
CA MET A 145 0.26 -12.39 -6.77
C MET A 145 1.53 -11.59 -6.54
N LYS A 146 2.60 -11.97 -7.26
CA LYS A 146 3.85 -11.20 -7.22
C LYS A 146 3.65 -9.83 -7.82
N HIS A 147 4.00 -8.82 -7.05
CA HIS A 147 3.89 -7.41 -7.42
C HIS A 147 5.05 -6.60 -6.86
N SER A 148 5.19 -5.40 -7.36
CA SER A 148 6.17 -4.42 -6.90
C SER A 148 5.58 -3.02 -6.92
N GLY A 149 5.94 -2.22 -5.93
CA GLY A 149 5.76 -0.78 -5.98
C GLY A 149 6.91 -0.10 -6.73
N THR A 150 6.69 1.16 -7.12
CA THR A 150 7.74 1.99 -7.69
C THR A 150 7.97 3.25 -6.86
N SER A 151 9.08 3.95 -7.12
CA SER A 151 9.23 5.36 -6.74
C SER A 151 8.36 6.27 -7.63
N CYS A 152 8.44 7.57 -7.42
CA CYS A 152 7.87 8.59 -8.30
C CYS A 152 8.92 9.67 -8.61
N THR A 153 8.68 10.47 -9.67
CA THR A 153 9.60 11.54 -10.08
C THR A 153 8.95 12.93 -10.08
N ASP A 154 7.63 13.00 -10.00
CA ASP A 154 6.82 14.23 -10.16
C ASP A 154 6.23 14.75 -8.83
N GLN A 155 6.32 13.97 -7.75
CA GLN A 155 5.89 14.35 -6.40
C GLN A 155 7.02 14.12 -5.40
N ARG A 156 6.97 14.77 -4.23
CA ARG A 156 7.98 14.60 -3.17
C ARG A 156 8.05 13.16 -2.66
N VAL A 157 6.88 12.50 -2.60
CA VAL A 157 6.72 11.13 -2.12
C VAL A 157 5.60 10.43 -2.88
N ARG A 158 5.70 9.12 -2.99
CA ARG A 158 4.58 8.22 -3.27
C ARG A 158 4.11 7.64 -1.95
N LEU A 159 2.83 7.83 -1.62
CA LEU A 159 2.25 7.46 -0.33
C LEU A 159 1.08 6.50 -0.53
N VAL A 160 1.14 5.34 0.13
CA VAL A 160 0.10 4.30 0.04
C VAL A 160 -0.18 3.65 1.39
N ILE A 161 -1.42 3.19 1.60
CA ILE A 161 -1.78 2.29 2.69
C ILE A 161 -1.91 0.89 2.11
N ASN A 162 -1.10 -0.05 2.63
CA ASN A 162 -1.22 -1.47 2.32
C ASN A 162 -2.00 -2.16 3.45
N ILE A 163 -2.99 -2.95 3.08
CA ILE A 163 -3.75 -3.80 3.99
C ILE A 163 -3.73 -5.25 3.49
N ASN A 164 -3.44 -6.20 4.38
CA ASN A 164 -3.64 -7.62 4.14
C ASN A 164 -4.79 -8.09 5.01
N TYR A 165 -5.76 -8.82 4.42
CA TYR A 165 -7.02 -9.13 5.08
C TYR A 165 -7.70 -10.37 4.51
N PHE A 166 -8.58 -10.97 5.31
CA PHE A 166 -9.53 -11.98 4.85
C PHE A 166 -10.86 -11.34 4.49
N GLU A 167 -11.44 -11.76 3.37
CA GLU A 167 -12.80 -11.42 2.97
C GLU A 167 -13.80 -12.26 3.76
N PRO A 168 -15.03 -11.77 4.03
CA PRO A 168 -16.10 -12.59 4.57
C PRO A 168 -16.37 -13.80 3.66
N GLU A 169 -16.53 -15.00 4.25
CA GLU A 169 -17.04 -16.14 3.50
C GLU A 169 -18.48 -15.86 3.08
N LEU A 170 -18.72 -15.80 1.78
CA LEU A 170 -20.06 -15.76 1.24
C LEU A 170 -20.63 -17.17 1.38
N HIS A 171 -21.43 -17.41 2.42
CA HIS A 171 -22.25 -18.61 2.47
C HIS A 171 -23.20 -18.61 1.25
N LYS A 172 -22.90 -19.50 0.30
CA LYS A 172 -23.78 -19.79 -0.84
C LYS A 172 -24.93 -20.69 -0.41
#